data_e4ee36ef2c637e5a521d44ca5248d5d8
#
_entry.id   e4ee36ef2c637e5a521d44ca5248d5d8
#
_cell.length_a   1.000
_cell.length_b   1.000
_cell.length_c   1.000
_cell.angle_alpha   90.00
_cell.angle_beta   90.00
_cell.angle_gamma   90.00
#
_symmetry.space_group_name_H-M   'P 1'
#
loop_
_entity.id
_entity.type
_entity.pdbx_description
1 polymer ?
#
loop_
_entity_poly.entity_id
_entity_poly.type
_entity_poly.pdbx_seq_one_letter_code
_entity_poly.pdbx_strand_id
1 'polypeptide(L)'
;MKRQIDSTLFQRLALSKDKKGVLALADKGHIISTSTDAIKDPYVFEFLNIPKDSIIKEHDLEKKRIDNLQKFLLELGKGFSFVARQFKITVDNEHNFIDLVFYHRILRCFVLIDLKIKKVKHKDIGQMNFYLNYFKEEENTDGDNDPIGIIIAADKHDFLVKYATGGLSNKIFVSKYQLYLPDQKVLEKKVKEIIDSE
;
A
#
# COMPACT_ATOMS: atom_id res chain seq x y z
N MET A 1 -17.83 -11.96 14.95
CA MET A 1 -16.64 -11.82 15.80
C MET A 1 -15.36 -12.40 15.16
N LYS A 2 -15.27 -13.69 14.84
CA LYS A 2 -14.07 -14.30 14.19
C LYS A 2 -13.61 -13.57 12.91
N ARG A 3 -14.53 -13.21 12.02
CA ARG A 3 -14.26 -12.47 10.77
C ARG A 3 -13.65 -11.07 10.98
N GLN A 4 -13.99 -10.41 12.09
CA GLN A 4 -13.47 -9.07 12.42
C GLN A 4 -12.06 -9.15 13.01
N ILE A 5 -11.75 -10.23 13.73
CA ILE A 5 -10.41 -10.50 14.25
C ILE A 5 -9.48 -10.85 13.08
N ASP A 6 -9.92 -11.70 12.14
CA ASP A 6 -9.15 -12.11 10.96
C ASP A 6 -8.88 -10.96 9.97
N SER A 7 -9.71 -9.89 9.99
CA SER A 7 -9.55 -8.71 9.13
C SER A 7 -8.66 -7.62 9.72
N THR A 8 -8.14 -7.81 10.93
CA THR A 8 -7.36 -6.79 11.66
C THR A 8 -8.10 -5.44 11.81
N LEU A 9 -9.44 -5.48 11.78
CA LEU A 9 -10.29 -4.29 11.76
C LEU A 9 -10.02 -3.35 12.95
N PHE A 10 -9.89 -3.91 14.16
CA PHE A 10 -9.60 -3.14 15.37
C PHE A 10 -8.28 -2.39 15.26
N GLN A 11 -7.24 -3.04 14.71
CA GLN A 11 -5.95 -2.43 14.53
C GLN A 11 -6.03 -1.29 13.51
N ARG A 12 -6.77 -1.49 12.41
CA ARG A 12 -6.97 -0.47 11.39
C ARG A 12 -7.78 0.71 11.92
N LEU A 13 -8.82 0.45 12.70
CA LEU A 13 -9.60 1.51 13.34
C LEU A 13 -8.76 2.38 14.26
N ALA A 14 -7.90 1.76 15.09
CA ALA A 14 -7.03 2.48 16.01
C ALA A 14 -5.92 3.29 15.32
N LEU A 15 -5.49 2.88 14.11
CA LEU A 15 -4.36 3.46 13.40
C LEU A 15 -4.77 4.36 12.23
N SER A 16 -5.99 4.24 11.73
CA SER A 16 -6.48 5.02 10.59
C SER A 16 -6.86 6.44 11.00
N LYS A 17 -6.59 7.39 10.11
CA LYS A 17 -7.11 8.76 10.20
C LYS A 17 -8.59 8.84 9.80
N ASP A 18 -9.05 7.93 8.93
CA ASP A 18 -10.46 7.79 8.51
C ASP A 18 -11.14 6.64 9.24
N LYS A 19 -11.58 6.92 10.45
CA LYS A 19 -12.27 5.96 11.32
C LYS A 19 -13.66 5.59 10.81
N LYS A 20 -14.39 6.56 10.25
CA LYS A 20 -15.75 6.36 9.71
C LYS A 20 -15.74 5.41 8.52
N GLY A 21 -14.77 5.58 7.61
CA GLY A 21 -14.56 4.68 6.49
C GLY A 21 -14.24 3.27 6.94
N VAL A 22 -13.37 3.10 7.95
CA VAL A 22 -13.02 1.78 8.49
C VAL A 22 -14.21 1.08 9.16
N LEU A 23 -15.07 1.81 9.88
CA LEU A 23 -16.30 1.25 10.46
C LEU A 23 -17.33 0.86 9.40
N ALA A 24 -17.51 1.68 8.37
CA ALA A 24 -18.40 1.38 7.25
C ALA A 24 -17.96 0.11 6.49
N LEU A 25 -16.65 -0.15 6.41
CA LEU A 25 -16.11 -1.38 5.84
C LEU A 25 -16.47 -2.63 6.67
N ALA A 26 -16.62 -2.50 7.98
CA ALA A 26 -17.03 -3.59 8.86
C ALA A 26 -18.49 -3.99 8.64
N ASP A 27 -19.34 -3.03 8.39
CA ASP A 27 -20.79 -3.18 8.30
C ASP A 27 -21.27 -3.62 6.92
N LYS A 28 -20.73 -3.00 5.86
CA LYS A 28 -21.14 -3.21 4.47
C LYS A 28 -20.26 -4.17 3.67
N GLY A 29 -19.14 -4.61 4.24
CA GLY A 29 -18.07 -5.28 3.49
C GLY A 29 -17.30 -4.30 2.60
N HIS A 30 -16.15 -4.74 2.09
CA HIS A 30 -15.28 -3.89 1.27
C HIS A 30 -15.85 -3.78 -0.16
N ILE A 31 -16.56 -2.68 -0.43
CA ILE A 31 -17.01 -2.32 -1.78
C ILE A 31 -15.91 -1.43 -2.38
N ILE A 32 -15.22 -1.93 -3.40
CA ILE A 32 -14.21 -1.19 -4.14
C ILE A 32 -14.88 -0.56 -5.36
N SER A 33 -15.08 0.74 -5.31
CA SER A 33 -15.65 1.52 -6.42
C SER A 33 -14.62 2.47 -7.03
N THR A 34 -13.68 2.94 -6.22
CA THR A 34 -12.63 3.88 -6.64
C THR A 34 -11.25 3.35 -6.30
N SER A 35 -10.21 3.95 -6.89
CA SER A 35 -8.83 3.63 -6.55
C SER A 35 -8.50 3.88 -5.08
N THR A 36 -9.12 4.89 -4.47
CA THR A 36 -8.95 5.21 -3.05
C THR A 36 -9.46 4.10 -2.15
N ASP A 37 -10.55 3.43 -2.53
CA ASP A 37 -11.11 2.32 -1.75
C ASP A 37 -10.20 1.08 -1.73
N ALA A 38 -9.38 0.92 -2.76
CA ALA A 38 -8.44 -0.20 -2.87
C ALA A 38 -7.17 -0.02 -2.03
N ILE A 39 -6.91 1.21 -1.55
CA ILE A 39 -5.67 1.56 -0.85
C ILE A 39 -5.87 1.55 0.66
N LYS A 40 -4.92 1.00 1.37
CA LYS A 40 -4.89 0.98 2.84
C LYS A 40 -3.81 1.92 3.37
N ASP A 41 -4.07 2.53 4.52
CA ASP A 41 -3.09 3.30 5.27
C ASP A 41 -3.36 3.17 6.77
N PRO A 42 -2.53 2.43 7.52
CA PRO A 42 -1.33 1.70 7.11
C PRO A 42 -1.59 0.29 6.57
N TYR A 43 -0.57 -0.29 5.91
CA TYR A 43 -0.45 -1.72 5.66
C TYR A 43 0.22 -2.41 6.85
N VAL A 44 -0.20 -3.64 7.18
CA VAL A 44 0.37 -4.40 8.32
C VAL A 44 1.19 -5.57 7.80
N PHE A 45 2.50 -5.53 8.00
CA PHE A 45 3.46 -6.51 7.49
C PHE A 45 4.03 -7.42 8.60
N GLU A 46 3.25 -7.69 9.65
CA GLU A 46 3.63 -8.57 10.75
C GLU A 46 4.06 -9.98 10.27
N PHE A 47 3.46 -10.44 9.19
CA PHE A 47 3.78 -11.74 8.57
C PHE A 47 5.23 -11.87 8.09
N LEU A 48 5.98 -10.78 8.00
CA LEU A 48 7.39 -10.81 7.62
C LEU A 48 8.27 -11.35 8.76
N ASN A 49 7.75 -11.43 10.00
CA ASN A 49 8.45 -11.92 11.18
C ASN A 49 9.85 -11.30 11.35
N ILE A 50 9.96 -9.99 11.19
CA ILE A 50 11.20 -9.25 11.33
C ILE A 50 11.41 -8.96 12.83
N PRO A 51 12.54 -9.36 13.45
CA PRO A 51 12.80 -9.06 14.85
C PRO A 51 12.83 -7.56 15.12
N LYS A 52 12.29 -7.11 16.27
CA LYS A 52 12.18 -5.68 16.63
C LYS A 52 13.53 -4.95 16.66
N ASP A 53 14.59 -5.64 17.03
CA ASP A 53 15.92 -5.08 17.22
C ASP A 53 16.84 -5.26 15.99
N SER A 54 16.33 -5.75 14.86
CA SER A 54 17.13 -5.98 13.68
C SER A 54 17.28 -4.71 12.84
N ILE A 55 18.53 -4.38 12.47
CA ILE A 55 18.82 -3.40 11.43
C ILE A 55 18.40 -4.03 10.08
N ILE A 56 17.29 -3.57 9.55
CA ILE A 56 16.73 -4.08 8.30
C ILE A 56 17.53 -3.50 7.13
N LYS A 57 18.19 -4.36 6.37
CA LYS A 57 18.76 -3.97 5.08
C LYS A 57 17.69 -4.09 3.98
N GLU A 58 17.75 -3.22 2.97
CA GLU A 58 16.79 -3.16 1.86
C GLU A 58 16.64 -4.53 1.18
N HIS A 59 17.75 -5.19 0.89
CA HIS A 59 17.78 -6.52 0.29
C HIS A 59 17.10 -7.60 1.16
N ASP A 60 17.24 -7.59 2.46
CA ASP A 60 16.62 -8.59 3.36
C ASP A 60 15.10 -8.41 3.43
N LEU A 61 14.64 -7.17 3.35
CA LEU A 61 13.22 -6.85 3.31
C LEU A 61 12.60 -7.29 1.99
N GLU A 62 13.26 -7.04 0.88
CA GLU A 62 12.83 -7.46 -0.46
C GLU A 62 12.70 -8.99 -0.55
N LYS A 63 13.71 -9.72 -0.10
CA LYS A 63 13.69 -11.19 -0.12
C LYS A 63 12.56 -11.76 0.74
N LYS A 64 12.41 -11.30 1.98
CA LYS A 64 11.34 -11.76 2.88
C LYS A 64 9.93 -11.40 2.39
N ARG A 65 9.75 -10.30 1.68
CA ARG A 65 8.47 -9.91 1.05
C ARG A 65 8.10 -10.85 -0.09
N ILE A 66 9.09 -11.23 -0.89
CA ILE A 66 8.93 -12.15 -2.04
C ILE A 66 8.51 -13.53 -1.56
N ASP A 67 9.14 -14.04 -0.51
CA ASP A 67 8.84 -15.36 0.07
C ASP A 67 7.44 -15.41 0.73
N ASN A 68 6.83 -14.26 0.99
CA ASN A 68 5.51 -14.14 1.62
C ASN A 68 4.46 -13.47 0.70
N LEU A 69 4.62 -13.55 -0.62
CA LEU A 69 3.72 -12.90 -1.59
C LEU A 69 2.25 -13.23 -1.37
N GLN A 70 1.92 -14.47 -0.99
CA GLN A 70 0.55 -14.88 -0.68
C GLN A 70 -0.04 -14.06 0.49
N LYS A 71 0.74 -13.88 1.57
CA LYS A 71 0.31 -13.09 2.72
C LYS A 71 0.23 -11.60 2.37
N PHE A 72 1.15 -11.12 1.52
CA PHE A 72 1.11 -9.77 1.00
C PHE A 72 -0.17 -9.52 0.17
N LEU A 73 -0.56 -10.46 -0.69
CA LEU A 73 -1.82 -10.40 -1.44
C LEU A 73 -3.04 -10.35 -0.51
N LEU A 74 -3.04 -11.13 0.57
CA LEU A 74 -4.11 -11.08 1.58
C LEU A 74 -4.16 -9.71 2.28
N GLU A 75 -3.01 -9.10 2.53
CA GLU A 75 -2.95 -7.76 3.11
C GLU A 75 -3.42 -6.68 2.12
N LEU A 76 -3.11 -6.79 0.83
CA LEU A 76 -3.63 -5.88 -0.20
C LEU A 76 -5.17 -5.91 -0.25
N GLY A 77 -5.75 -7.09 -0.21
CA GLY A 77 -7.20 -7.28 -0.18
C GLY A 77 -7.79 -7.82 -1.48
N LYS A 78 -9.11 -7.63 -1.64
CA LYS A 78 -9.87 -8.21 -2.76
C LYS A 78 -9.59 -7.47 -4.07
N GLY A 79 -9.44 -8.24 -5.14
CA GLY A 79 -9.37 -7.71 -6.51
C GLY A 79 -7.98 -7.70 -7.10
N PHE A 80 -6.94 -7.85 -6.29
CA PHE A 80 -5.56 -7.88 -6.77
C PHE A 80 -5.19 -9.24 -7.38
N SER A 81 -4.59 -9.20 -8.55
CA SER A 81 -3.97 -10.34 -9.23
C SER A 81 -2.51 -10.03 -9.45
N PHE A 82 -1.63 -10.94 -9.05
CA PHE A 82 -0.19 -10.75 -9.22
C PHE A 82 0.21 -10.89 -10.69
N VAL A 83 1.01 -9.94 -11.18
CA VAL A 83 1.54 -9.90 -12.54
C VAL A 83 3.03 -10.20 -12.52
N ALA A 84 3.81 -9.37 -11.84
CA ALA A 84 5.26 -9.51 -11.82
C ALA A 84 5.89 -8.94 -10.53
N ARG A 85 7.11 -9.39 -10.28
CA ARG A 85 8.05 -8.80 -9.32
C ARG A 85 9.28 -8.32 -10.04
N GLN A 86 9.91 -7.26 -9.54
CA GLN A 86 11.11 -6.67 -10.14
C GLN A 86 10.93 -6.49 -11.66
N PHE A 87 9.77 -5.89 -12.02
CA PHE A 87 9.45 -5.64 -13.43
C PHE A 87 10.44 -4.64 -14.01
N LYS A 88 11.19 -5.09 -15.01
CA LYS A 88 12.26 -4.31 -15.62
C LYS A 88 11.71 -3.42 -16.73
N ILE A 89 11.91 -2.12 -16.59
CA ILE A 89 11.71 -1.13 -17.65
C ILE A 89 13.08 -0.71 -18.16
N THR A 90 13.26 -0.71 -19.47
CA THR A 90 14.48 -0.22 -20.11
C THR A 90 14.14 0.92 -21.06
N VAL A 91 14.66 2.11 -20.79
CA VAL A 91 14.53 3.30 -21.64
C VAL A 91 15.93 3.89 -21.79
N ASP A 92 16.34 4.20 -23.02
CA ASP A 92 17.64 4.79 -23.35
C ASP A 92 18.85 4.08 -22.69
N ASN A 93 18.84 2.72 -22.69
CA ASN A 93 19.82 1.87 -22.03
C ASN A 93 19.89 1.98 -20.49
N GLU A 94 19.00 2.76 -19.88
CA GLU A 94 18.85 2.77 -18.42
C GLU A 94 17.82 1.74 -17.97
N HIS A 95 18.16 1.02 -16.92
CA HIS A 95 17.32 -0.03 -16.36
C HIS A 95 16.67 0.44 -15.05
N ASN A 96 15.36 0.42 -15.03
CA ASN A 96 14.56 0.69 -13.86
C ASN A 96 13.77 -0.56 -13.46
N PHE A 97 13.50 -0.73 -12.19
CA PHE A 97 12.78 -1.90 -11.67
C PHE A 97 11.63 -1.45 -10.78
N ILE A 98 10.46 -2.01 -11.04
CA ILE A 98 9.28 -1.86 -10.17
C ILE A 98 9.23 -3.07 -9.26
N ASP A 99 9.14 -2.86 -7.95
CA ASP A 99 9.19 -3.96 -6.98
C ASP A 99 8.11 -4.99 -7.20
N LEU A 100 6.84 -4.55 -7.32
CA LEU A 100 5.70 -5.43 -7.53
C LEU A 100 4.70 -4.79 -8.50
N VAL A 101 4.19 -5.61 -9.41
CA VAL A 101 3.13 -5.25 -10.35
C VAL A 101 1.94 -6.16 -10.12
N PHE A 102 0.78 -5.57 -9.94
CA PHE A 102 -0.51 -6.25 -9.86
C PHE A 102 -1.47 -5.71 -10.91
N TYR A 103 -2.49 -6.49 -11.23
CA TYR A 103 -3.67 -6.03 -11.95
C TYR A 103 -4.87 -6.07 -11.01
N HIS A 104 -5.61 -4.98 -10.92
CA HIS A 104 -6.80 -4.90 -10.08
C HIS A 104 -8.06 -5.12 -10.92
N ARG A 105 -8.59 -6.35 -10.90
CA ARG A 105 -9.69 -6.80 -11.77
C ARG A 105 -11.00 -6.01 -11.63
N ILE A 106 -11.27 -5.41 -10.47
CA ILE A 106 -12.49 -4.63 -10.24
C ILE A 106 -12.32 -3.21 -10.82
N LEU A 107 -11.16 -2.61 -10.59
CA LEU A 107 -10.81 -1.28 -11.11
C LEU A 107 -10.33 -1.33 -12.56
N ARG A 108 -10.04 -2.51 -13.10
CA ARG A 108 -9.54 -2.73 -14.46
C ARG A 108 -8.32 -1.85 -14.75
N CYS A 109 -7.31 -1.93 -13.90
CA CYS A 109 -6.07 -1.16 -14.06
C CYS A 109 -4.89 -1.88 -13.45
N PHE A 110 -3.70 -1.57 -13.93
CA PHE A 110 -2.46 -1.97 -13.26
C PHE A 110 -2.27 -1.22 -11.95
N VAL A 111 -1.66 -1.90 -10.98
CA VAL A 111 -1.28 -1.34 -9.69
C VAL A 111 0.21 -1.59 -9.49
N LEU A 112 0.99 -0.50 -9.53
CA LEU A 112 2.43 -0.53 -9.37
C LEU A 112 2.77 -0.23 -7.92
N ILE A 113 3.55 -1.11 -7.28
CA ILE A 113 3.92 -0.95 -5.87
C ILE A 113 5.43 -0.84 -5.76
N ASP A 114 5.87 0.22 -5.10
CA ASP A 114 7.26 0.47 -4.75
C ASP A 114 7.40 0.50 -3.22
N LEU A 115 8.39 -0.23 -2.70
CA LEU A 115 8.54 -0.49 -1.27
C LEU A 115 9.80 0.19 -0.74
N LYS A 116 9.65 1.12 0.18
CA LYS A 116 10.76 1.89 0.77
C LYS A 116 10.94 1.58 2.25
N ILE A 117 12.17 1.26 2.65
CA ILE A 117 12.51 1.05 4.08
C ILE A 117 12.66 2.37 4.86
N LYS A 118 12.77 3.47 4.16
CA LYS A 118 12.94 4.83 4.70
C LYS A 118 11.73 5.70 4.37
N LYS A 119 11.84 6.98 4.73
CA LYS A 119 10.86 8.00 4.33
C LYS A 119 10.86 8.21 2.83
N VAL A 120 9.67 8.46 2.28
CA VAL A 120 9.49 8.84 0.87
C VAL A 120 10.17 10.16 0.57
N LYS A 121 10.83 10.23 -0.56
CA LYS A 121 11.49 11.42 -1.12
C LYS A 121 10.83 11.86 -2.42
N HIS A 122 11.10 13.09 -2.86
CA HIS A 122 10.59 13.61 -4.14
C HIS A 122 10.94 12.71 -5.33
N LYS A 123 12.16 12.17 -5.34
CA LYS A 123 12.61 11.26 -6.41
C LYS A 123 11.76 9.99 -6.51
N ASP A 124 11.26 9.48 -5.38
CA ASP A 124 10.47 8.24 -5.35
C ASP A 124 9.09 8.48 -6.01
N ILE A 125 8.53 9.68 -5.83
CA ILE A 125 7.28 10.08 -6.49
C ILE A 125 7.52 10.32 -7.98
N GLY A 126 8.61 10.99 -8.35
CA GLY A 126 9.00 11.18 -9.75
C GLY A 126 9.23 9.85 -10.48
N GLN A 127 9.91 8.92 -9.82
CA GLN A 127 10.13 7.56 -10.34
C GLN A 127 8.81 6.80 -10.53
N MET A 128 7.91 6.84 -9.55
CA MET A 128 6.59 6.23 -9.68
C MET A 128 5.78 6.86 -10.82
N ASN A 129 5.83 8.19 -10.96
CA ASN A 129 5.15 8.88 -12.07
C ASN A 129 5.68 8.45 -13.45
N PHE A 130 6.99 8.26 -13.58
CA PHE A 130 7.60 7.70 -14.78
C PHE A 130 7.07 6.29 -15.09
N TYR A 131 7.01 5.41 -14.07
CA TYR A 131 6.49 4.06 -14.22
C TYR A 131 5.03 4.05 -14.67
N LEU A 132 4.20 4.92 -14.10
CA LEU A 132 2.78 5.01 -14.47
C LEU A 132 2.59 5.48 -15.90
N ASN A 133 3.38 6.45 -16.36
CA ASN A 133 3.34 6.88 -17.75
C ASN A 133 3.76 5.75 -18.69
N TYR A 134 4.83 5.02 -18.38
CA TYR A 134 5.27 3.87 -19.15
C TYR A 134 4.17 2.81 -19.26
N PHE A 135 3.55 2.43 -18.13
CA PHE A 135 2.47 1.44 -18.13
C PHE A 135 1.24 1.90 -18.89
N LYS A 136 0.93 3.18 -18.83
CA LYS A 136 -0.19 3.75 -19.58
C LYS A 136 0.01 3.66 -21.10
N GLU A 137 1.22 3.89 -21.58
CA GLU A 137 1.54 3.93 -22.99
C GLU A 137 1.89 2.55 -23.58
N GLU A 138 2.57 1.68 -22.81
CA GLU A 138 3.18 0.46 -23.32
C GLU A 138 2.49 -0.84 -22.84
N GLU A 139 1.88 -0.84 -21.64
CA GLU A 139 1.36 -2.06 -21.03
C GLU A 139 -0.18 -2.11 -20.95
N ASN A 140 -0.86 -0.96 -20.95
CA ASN A 140 -2.32 -0.91 -20.94
C ASN A 140 -2.90 -1.40 -22.26
N THR A 141 -4.04 -2.06 -22.18
CA THR A 141 -4.81 -2.52 -23.34
C THR A 141 -6.16 -1.80 -23.41
N ASP A 142 -6.84 -1.94 -24.54
CA ASP A 142 -8.18 -1.36 -24.73
C ASP A 142 -9.13 -1.79 -23.62
N GLY A 143 -9.69 -0.79 -22.94
CA GLY A 143 -10.64 -0.98 -21.84
C GLY A 143 -10.00 -1.03 -20.46
N ASP A 144 -8.69 -0.90 -20.34
CA ASP A 144 -8.04 -0.65 -19.05
C ASP A 144 -8.16 0.82 -18.65
N ASN A 145 -8.32 1.04 -17.35
CA ASN A 145 -8.22 2.37 -16.77
C ASN A 145 -6.75 2.74 -16.54
N ASP A 146 -6.50 4.04 -16.33
CA ASP A 146 -5.17 4.53 -16.01
C ASP A 146 -4.57 3.77 -14.82
N PRO A 147 -3.29 3.38 -14.88
CA PRO A 147 -2.62 2.67 -13.80
C PRO A 147 -2.53 3.52 -12.55
N ILE A 148 -2.42 2.88 -11.39
CA ILE A 148 -2.25 3.53 -10.09
C ILE A 148 -0.95 3.11 -9.44
N GLY A 149 -0.28 4.05 -8.79
CA GLY A 149 0.97 3.82 -8.07
C GLY A 149 0.77 3.84 -6.56
N ILE A 150 1.40 2.92 -5.86
CA ILE A 150 1.41 2.86 -4.40
C ILE A 150 2.85 2.83 -3.92
N ILE A 151 3.29 3.85 -3.21
CA ILE A 151 4.57 3.85 -2.51
C ILE A 151 4.31 3.48 -1.05
N ILE A 152 4.80 2.32 -0.62
CA ILE A 152 4.64 1.86 0.75
C ILE A 152 5.96 2.05 1.49
N ALA A 153 5.99 2.91 2.51
CA ALA A 153 7.19 3.30 3.20
C ALA A 153 7.09 3.17 4.72
N ALA A 154 8.24 3.13 5.40
CA ALA A 154 8.29 3.13 6.86
C ALA A 154 7.70 4.41 7.44
N ASP A 155 7.87 5.54 6.75
CA ASP A 155 7.33 6.82 7.16
C ASP A 155 7.05 7.73 5.95
N LYS A 156 6.15 8.70 6.13
CA LYS A 156 5.81 9.70 5.12
C LYS A 156 5.64 11.07 5.75
N HIS A 157 6.00 12.12 5.00
CA HIS A 157 5.66 13.49 5.33
C HIS A 157 4.43 13.90 4.51
N ASP A 158 3.30 14.10 5.16
CA ASP A 158 2.05 14.44 4.48
C ASP A 158 2.19 15.69 3.60
N PHE A 159 2.95 16.71 4.05
CA PHE A 159 3.22 17.91 3.25
C PHE A 159 4.04 17.63 2.00
N LEU A 160 5.11 16.82 2.13
CA LEU A 160 5.95 16.42 0.99
C LEU A 160 5.10 15.68 -0.05
N VAL A 161 4.31 14.72 0.38
CA VAL A 161 3.41 13.96 -0.50
C VAL A 161 2.43 14.90 -1.20
N LYS A 162 1.76 15.78 -0.46
CA LYS A 162 0.78 16.75 -1.00
C LYS A 162 1.39 17.63 -2.08
N TYR A 163 2.57 18.21 -1.84
CA TYR A 163 3.22 19.10 -2.80
C TYR A 163 3.84 18.35 -3.99
N ALA A 164 4.38 17.17 -3.76
CA ALA A 164 5.03 16.40 -4.81
C ALA A 164 4.03 15.70 -5.75
N THR A 165 2.82 15.37 -5.27
CA THR A 165 1.74 14.81 -6.10
C THR A 165 0.81 15.88 -6.66
N GLY A 166 0.89 17.11 -6.16
CA GLY A 166 0.08 18.22 -6.65
C GLY A 166 0.36 18.54 -8.12
N GLY A 167 -0.70 18.56 -8.93
CA GLY A 167 -0.59 18.82 -10.38
C GLY A 167 -0.21 17.61 -11.24
N LEU A 168 0.05 16.43 -10.66
CA LEU A 168 0.21 15.20 -11.43
C LEU A 168 -1.14 14.68 -11.91
N SER A 169 -1.22 14.25 -13.16
CA SER A 169 -2.40 13.57 -13.72
C SER A 169 -2.54 12.14 -13.18
N ASN A 170 -1.42 11.50 -12.84
CA ASN A 170 -1.39 10.12 -12.37
C ASN A 170 -1.80 10.00 -10.89
N LYS A 171 -2.49 8.91 -10.57
CA LYS A 171 -2.91 8.59 -9.20
C LYS A 171 -1.79 7.90 -8.44
N ILE A 172 -1.06 8.65 -7.61
CA ILE A 172 0.00 8.14 -6.75
C ILE A 172 -0.45 8.22 -5.28
N PHE A 173 -0.45 7.08 -4.61
CA PHE A 173 -0.75 6.95 -3.20
C PHE A 173 0.51 6.64 -2.41
N VAL A 174 0.64 7.26 -1.24
CA VAL A 174 1.75 7.02 -0.32
C VAL A 174 1.18 6.51 0.99
N SER A 175 1.50 5.28 1.33
CA SER A 175 1.01 4.61 2.54
C SER A 175 2.16 4.25 3.47
N LYS A 176 1.88 4.23 4.77
CA LYS A 176 2.82 3.69 5.76
C LYS A 176 2.68 2.17 5.86
N TYR A 177 3.75 1.50 6.28
CA TYR A 177 3.64 0.13 6.76
C TYR A 177 4.01 0.03 8.23
N GLN A 178 3.50 -1.00 8.88
CA GLN A 178 3.85 -1.39 10.23
C GLN A 178 4.29 -2.84 10.25
N LEU A 179 5.43 -3.10 10.87
CA LEU A 179 6.00 -4.46 10.99
C LEU A 179 5.41 -5.24 12.15
N TYR A 180 4.80 -4.52 13.10
CA TYR A 180 4.25 -5.11 14.32
C TYR A 180 2.88 -4.54 14.59
N LEU A 181 1.99 -5.39 15.08
CA LEU A 181 0.76 -4.92 15.69
C LEU A 181 1.10 -4.22 17.01
N PRO A 182 0.47 -3.07 17.30
CA PRO A 182 0.58 -2.44 18.60
C PRO A 182 0.16 -3.40 19.70
N ASP A 183 0.75 -3.26 20.91
CA ASP A 183 0.33 -4.00 22.08
C ASP A 183 -1.18 -3.83 22.32
N GLN A 184 -1.84 -4.92 22.76
CA GLN A 184 -3.28 -4.95 22.99
C GLN A 184 -3.73 -3.80 23.92
N LYS A 185 -2.99 -3.50 24.97
CA LYS A 185 -3.29 -2.41 25.91
C LYS A 185 -3.27 -1.03 25.24
N VAL A 186 -2.34 -0.82 24.29
CA VAL A 186 -2.26 0.43 23.51
C VAL A 186 -3.43 0.55 22.57
N LEU A 187 -3.86 -0.56 21.96
CA LEU A 187 -5.04 -0.59 21.07
C LEU A 187 -6.33 -0.33 21.86
N GLU A 188 -6.51 -0.99 23.01
CA GLU A 188 -7.65 -0.80 23.90
C GLU A 188 -7.77 0.66 24.38
N LYS A 189 -6.64 1.27 24.78
CA LYS A 189 -6.61 2.68 25.17
C LYS A 189 -7.06 3.61 24.03
N LYS A 190 -6.52 3.41 22.82
CA LYS A 190 -6.90 4.22 21.65
C LYS A 190 -8.35 4.02 21.24
N VAL A 191 -8.88 2.81 21.35
CA VAL A 191 -10.30 2.55 21.06
C VAL A 191 -11.20 3.23 22.09
N LYS A 192 -10.85 3.20 23.39
CA LYS A 192 -11.57 3.94 24.42
C LYS A 192 -11.56 5.46 24.17
N GLU A 193 -10.40 6.03 23.88
CA GLU A 193 -10.27 7.47 23.53
C GLU A 193 -11.16 7.85 22.34
N ILE A 194 -11.42 6.92 21.41
CA ILE A 194 -12.30 7.15 20.27
C ILE A 194 -13.77 7.13 20.68
N ILE A 195 -14.16 6.15 21.48
CA ILE A 195 -15.55 5.99 21.96
C ILE A 195 -15.94 7.15 22.87
N ASP A 196 -15.02 7.60 23.71
CA ASP A 196 -15.26 8.72 24.67
C ASP A 196 -15.26 10.10 23.98
N SER A 197 -14.87 10.19 22.68
CA SER A 197 -14.83 11.43 21.89
C SER A 197 -16.02 11.61 20.94
N GLU A 198 -16.95 10.68 20.91
CA GLU A 198 -18.26 10.74 20.24
C GLU A 198 -19.38 11.10 21.21
#